data_968aa02d0e2f7cc6545b115852a67625
#
_entry.id   968aa02d0e2f7cc6545b115852a67625
#
_cell.length_a   1.000
_cell.length_b   1.000
_cell.length_c   1.000
_cell.angle_alpha   90.00
_cell.angle_beta   90.00
_cell.angle_gamma   90.00
#
_symmetry.space_group_name_H-M   'P 1'
#
loop_
_entity.id
_entity.type
_entity.pdbx_description
1 polymer ?
#
loop_
_entity_poly.entity_id
_entity_poly.type
_entity_poly.pdbx_seq_one_letter_code
_entity_poly.pdbx_strand_id
1 'polypeptide(L)'
;MSLVQLIAHADERGLAASGLACLDRCVPLLGGDDEILRPLWTTLAHPADADAWASRLARVRGALAGPGEPGEGEAALLARRMLAAAPSEPSAAGLRVWADACSLAALRIHRLLDPAGEDAPGETGDAGETGGAGDAEETSGGVRGGSPLVAAELRRQTVVLELLAEHGTGGLRRAHEVTTEGRRVLRAVVSRRARGRG
;
A
#
# COMPACT_ATOMS: atom_id res chain seq x y z
N MET A 1 15.12 -10.99 -4.58
CA MET A 1 14.13 -10.98 -5.70
C MET A 1 13.47 -9.61 -5.78
N SER A 2 13.03 -9.15 -6.97
CA SER A 2 12.23 -7.92 -7.06
C SER A 2 10.79 -8.17 -6.56
N LEU A 3 10.07 -7.12 -6.16
CA LEU A 3 8.66 -7.23 -5.74
C LEU A 3 7.79 -7.90 -6.81
N VAL A 4 8.00 -7.53 -8.08
CA VAL A 4 7.27 -8.13 -9.23
C VAL A 4 7.53 -9.63 -9.32
N GLN A 5 8.77 -10.07 -9.13
CA GLN A 5 9.10 -11.50 -9.12
C GLN A 5 8.46 -12.22 -7.92
N LEU A 6 8.44 -11.60 -6.74
CA LEU A 6 7.79 -12.17 -5.56
C LEU A 6 6.30 -12.37 -5.78
N ILE A 7 5.59 -11.37 -6.32
CA ILE A 7 4.16 -11.49 -6.67
C ILE A 7 3.96 -12.56 -7.76
N ALA A 8 4.83 -12.62 -8.77
CA ALA A 8 4.73 -13.60 -9.85
C ALA A 8 4.84 -15.05 -9.37
N HIS A 9 5.62 -15.32 -8.33
CA HIS A 9 5.85 -16.67 -7.77
C HIS A 9 4.99 -17.00 -6.55
N ALA A 10 4.24 -16.03 -6.02
CA ALA A 10 3.40 -16.24 -4.84
C ALA A 10 2.23 -17.20 -5.15
N ASP A 11 1.93 -18.07 -4.19
CA ASP A 11 0.72 -18.88 -4.19
C ASP A 11 -0.54 -18.05 -3.91
N GLU A 12 -1.73 -18.64 -3.99
CA GLU A 12 -2.99 -17.94 -3.76
C GLU A 12 -3.04 -17.24 -2.38
N ARG A 13 -2.50 -17.88 -1.35
CA ARG A 13 -2.43 -17.32 -0.01
C ARG A 13 -1.50 -16.12 0.05
N GLY A 14 -0.33 -16.22 -0.54
CA GLY A 14 0.64 -15.14 -0.64
C GLY A 14 0.08 -13.94 -1.40
N LEU A 15 -0.62 -14.17 -2.49
CA LEU A 15 -1.30 -13.14 -3.27
C LEU A 15 -2.40 -12.46 -2.46
N ALA A 16 -3.27 -13.24 -1.81
CA ALA A 16 -4.33 -12.71 -0.97
C ALA A 16 -3.79 -11.88 0.20
N ALA A 17 -2.74 -12.39 0.88
CA ALA A 17 -2.10 -11.68 1.98
C ALA A 17 -1.39 -10.41 1.51
N SER A 18 -0.75 -10.41 0.34
CA SER A 18 -0.12 -9.21 -0.25
C SER A 18 -1.13 -8.10 -0.51
N GLY A 19 -2.24 -8.42 -1.20
CA GLY A 19 -3.32 -7.45 -1.46
C GLY A 19 -3.95 -6.95 -0.17
N LEU A 20 -4.25 -7.89 0.78
CA LEU A 20 -4.82 -7.56 2.08
C LEU A 20 -3.89 -6.68 2.91
N ALA A 21 -2.59 -6.94 2.91
CA ALA A 21 -1.60 -6.13 3.63
C ALA A 21 -1.53 -4.69 3.11
N CYS A 22 -1.56 -4.50 1.78
CA CYS A 22 -1.61 -3.17 1.19
C CYS A 22 -2.88 -2.42 1.59
N LEU A 23 -4.04 -3.08 1.50
CA LEU A 23 -5.33 -2.51 1.88
C LEU A 23 -5.38 -2.16 3.38
N ASP A 24 -4.90 -3.06 4.24
CA ASP A 24 -4.91 -2.90 5.69
C ASP A 24 -4.09 -1.69 6.15
N ARG A 25 -2.94 -1.45 5.54
CA ARG A 25 -2.16 -0.24 5.79
C ARG A 25 -2.90 1.05 5.40
N CYS A 26 -3.83 0.96 4.44
CA CYS A 26 -4.62 2.09 3.97
C CYS A 26 -5.96 2.29 4.71
N VAL A 27 -6.32 1.42 5.67
CA VAL A 27 -7.54 1.54 6.49
C VAL A 27 -7.71 2.94 7.12
N PRO A 28 -6.66 3.64 7.61
CA PRO A 28 -6.80 5.00 8.15
C PRO A 28 -7.42 6.02 7.19
N LEU A 29 -7.35 5.78 5.88
CA LEU A 29 -7.98 6.63 4.86
C LEU A 29 -9.46 6.35 4.67
N LEU A 30 -9.93 5.19 5.14
CA LEU A 30 -11.31 4.72 5.00
C LEU A 30 -12.15 4.99 6.26
N GLY A 31 -11.56 5.57 7.30
CA GLY A 31 -12.23 5.81 8.58
C GLY A 31 -12.54 4.55 9.37
N GLY A 32 -11.94 3.42 9.00
CA GLY A 32 -12.18 2.13 9.63
C GLY A 32 -11.43 1.94 10.95
N ASP A 33 -11.99 1.03 11.77
CA ASP A 33 -11.32 0.50 12.96
C ASP A 33 -10.07 -0.31 12.58
N ASP A 34 -9.07 -0.35 13.47
CA ASP A 34 -7.80 -1.05 13.23
C ASP A 34 -7.96 -2.56 13.05
N GLU A 35 -9.01 -3.15 13.60
CA GLU A 35 -9.28 -4.58 13.56
C GLU A 35 -10.26 -4.98 12.45
N ILE A 36 -10.73 -4.01 11.64
CA ILE A 36 -11.78 -4.24 10.62
C ILE A 36 -11.42 -5.35 9.62
N LEU A 37 -10.13 -5.50 9.28
CA LEU A 37 -9.64 -6.52 8.33
C LEU A 37 -9.15 -7.81 9.02
N ARG A 38 -9.12 -7.86 10.35
CA ARG A 38 -8.69 -9.06 11.10
C ARG A 38 -9.44 -10.33 10.71
N PRO A 39 -10.78 -10.31 10.48
CA PRO A 39 -11.49 -11.51 10.04
C PRO A 39 -10.97 -12.08 8.72
N LEU A 40 -10.50 -11.23 7.78
CA LEU A 40 -9.90 -11.68 6.52
C LEU A 40 -8.51 -12.29 6.74
N TRP A 41 -7.70 -11.73 7.61
CA TRP A 41 -6.42 -12.34 8.01
C TRP A 41 -6.62 -13.72 8.62
N THR A 42 -7.68 -13.91 9.42
CA THR A 42 -8.01 -15.21 10.03
C THR A 42 -8.37 -16.25 8.96
N THR A 43 -9.06 -15.89 7.86
CA THR A 43 -9.33 -16.85 6.77
C THR A 43 -8.07 -17.36 6.10
N LEU A 44 -7.03 -16.51 5.98
CA LEU A 44 -5.76 -16.91 5.38
C LEU A 44 -4.97 -17.87 6.29
N ALA A 45 -5.14 -17.74 7.60
CA ALA A 45 -4.46 -18.60 8.58
C ALA A 45 -5.08 -20.01 8.66
N HIS A 46 -6.38 -20.15 8.38
CA HIS A 46 -7.12 -21.39 8.56
C HIS A 46 -7.77 -21.83 7.24
N PRO A 47 -7.23 -22.85 6.55
CA PRO A 47 -7.80 -23.35 5.28
C PRO A 47 -9.28 -23.75 5.37
N ALA A 48 -9.73 -24.24 6.52
CA ALA A 48 -11.12 -24.57 6.76
C ALA A 48 -12.08 -23.36 6.69
N ASP A 49 -11.53 -22.15 6.78
CA ASP A 49 -12.29 -20.89 6.74
C ASP A 49 -12.32 -20.25 5.34
N ALA A 50 -11.80 -20.92 4.32
CA ALA A 50 -11.72 -20.35 2.96
C ALA A 50 -13.10 -19.91 2.44
N ASP A 51 -14.15 -20.68 2.71
CA ASP A 51 -15.54 -20.37 2.34
C ASP A 51 -16.08 -19.11 3.07
N ALA A 52 -15.46 -18.74 4.18
CA ALA A 52 -15.84 -17.55 4.94
C ALA A 52 -15.30 -16.24 4.33
N TRP A 53 -14.37 -16.30 3.36
CA TRP A 53 -13.78 -15.12 2.74
C TRP A 53 -14.83 -14.17 2.16
N ALA A 54 -15.72 -14.67 1.30
CA ALA A 54 -16.75 -13.86 0.65
C ALA A 54 -17.65 -13.14 1.66
N SER A 55 -18.14 -13.87 2.68
CA SER A 55 -19.01 -13.30 3.71
C SER A 55 -18.30 -12.27 4.59
N ARG A 56 -17.04 -12.51 4.94
CA ARG A 56 -16.22 -11.58 5.73
C ARG A 56 -15.88 -10.33 4.91
N LEU A 57 -15.52 -10.49 3.63
CA LEU A 57 -15.27 -9.37 2.72
C LEU A 57 -16.52 -8.50 2.53
N ALA A 58 -17.70 -9.11 2.37
CA ALA A 58 -18.96 -8.38 2.27
C ALA A 58 -19.24 -7.53 3.51
N ARG A 59 -18.98 -8.06 4.72
CA ARG A 59 -19.11 -7.30 5.98
C ARG A 59 -18.13 -6.14 6.05
N VAL A 60 -16.87 -6.35 5.68
CA VAL A 60 -15.84 -5.29 5.63
C VAL A 60 -16.27 -4.19 4.67
N ARG A 61 -16.72 -4.57 3.47
CA ARG A 61 -17.24 -3.60 2.49
C ARG A 61 -18.40 -2.80 3.05
N GLY A 62 -19.38 -3.47 3.68
CA GLY A 62 -20.51 -2.79 4.31
C GLY A 62 -20.09 -1.80 5.41
N ALA A 63 -19.12 -2.18 6.24
CA ALA A 63 -18.62 -1.33 7.32
C ALA A 63 -17.79 -0.13 6.83
N LEU A 64 -17.09 -0.27 5.69
CA LEU A 64 -16.25 0.77 5.09
C LEU A 64 -16.93 1.50 3.91
N ALA A 65 -18.15 1.14 3.56
CA ALA A 65 -18.93 1.70 2.46
C ALA A 65 -19.58 3.06 2.80
N GLY A 66 -19.05 3.79 3.76
CA GLY A 66 -19.53 5.15 4.03
C GLY A 66 -19.60 5.97 2.73
N PRO A 67 -20.58 6.87 2.56
CA PRO A 67 -20.62 7.77 1.43
C PRO A 67 -19.28 8.49 1.36
N GLY A 68 -18.63 8.46 0.18
CA GLY A 68 -17.42 9.25 -0.03
C GLY A 68 -17.77 10.70 0.31
N GLU A 69 -17.06 11.30 1.25
CA GLU A 69 -17.30 12.69 1.62
C GLU A 69 -17.06 13.60 0.38
N PRO A 70 -17.92 14.59 0.13
CA PRO A 70 -17.64 15.59 -0.89
C PRO A 70 -16.27 16.23 -0.59
N GLY A 71 -15.30 16.03 -1.49
CA GLY A 71 -13.92 16.50 -1.28
C GLY A 71 -12.97 15.43 -0.74
N GLU A 72 -13.37 14.16 -0.70
CA GLU A 72 -12.48 13.05 -0.37
C GLU A 72 -11.25 13.05 -1.29
N GLY A 73 -10.05 13.04 -0.70
CA GLY A 73 -8.81 13.14 -1.44
C GLY A 73 -8.51 11.88 -2.27
N GLU A 74 -7.70 12.03 -3.32
CA GLU A 74 -7.30 10.95 -4.24
C GLU A 74 -6.79 9.69 -3.50
N ALA A 75 -6.06 9.85 -2.40
CA ALA A 75 -5.54 8.74 -1.60
C ALA A 75 -6.68 7.86 -1.04
N ALA A 76 -7.74 8.46 -0.53
CA ALA A 76 -8.88 7.72 0.00
C ALA A 76 -9.67 7.02 -1.13
N LEU A 77 -9.83 7.68 -2.28
CA LEU A 77 -10.45 7.05 -3.46
C LEU A 77 -9.67 5.82 -3.94
N LEU A 78 -8.35 5.88 -3.94
CA LEU A 78 -7.50 4.72 -4.26
C LEU A 78 -7.71 3.59 -3.26
N ALA A 79 -7.75 3.88 -1.96
CA ALA A 79 -7.99 2.86 -0.93
C ALA A 79 -9.38 2.22 -1.08
N ARG A 80 -10.42 3.00 -1.40
CA ARG A 80 -11.76 2.45 -1.71
C ARG A 80 -11.75 1.53 -2.92
N ARG A 81 -11.02 1.90 -3.99
CA ARG A 81 -10.88 1.05 -5.18
C ARG A 81 -10.18 -0.27 -4.87
N MET A 82 -9.14 -0.26 -4.00
CA MET A 82 -8.48 -1.48 -3.54
C MET A 82 -9.47 -2.42 -2.86
N LEU A 83 -10.32 -1.90 -1.97
CA LEU A 83 -11.35 -2.68 -1.29
C LEU A 83 -12.42 -3.20 -2.26
N ALA A 84 -12.89 -2.36 -3.17
CA ALA A 84 -13.92 -2.73 -4.14
C ALA A 84 -13.43 -3.83 -5.11
N ALA A 85 -12.15 -3.78 -5.50
CA ALA A 85 -11.54 -4.74 -6.42
C ALA A 85 -11.18 -6.09 -5.78
N ALA A 86 -11.25 -6.25 -4.45
CA ALA A 86 -10.96 -7.52 -3.81
C ALA A 86 -11.91 -8.62 -4.34
N PRO A 87 -11.41 -9.79 -4.80
CA PRO A 87 -12.28 -10.82 -5.35
C PRO A 87 -13.12 -11.46 -4.24
N SER A 88 -14.43 -11.60 -4.48
CA SER A 88 -15.33 -12.31 -3.56
C SER A 88 -15.12 -13.82 -3.64
N GLU A 89 -14.78 -14.31 -4.82
CA GLU A 89 -14.37 -15.69 -5.07
C GLU A 89 -12.88 -15.69 -5.41
N PRO A 90 -12.01 -16.02 -4.45
CA PRO A 90 -10.57 -15.98 -4.66
C PRO A 90 -10.14 -17.07 -5.65
N SER A 91 -9.40 -16.67 -6.66
CA SER A 91 -8.70 -17.56 -7.59
C SER A 91 -7.29 -17.01 -7.80
N ALA A 92 -6.33 -17.88 -8.14
CA ALA A 92 -4.94 -17.45 -8.36
C ALA A 92 -4.84 -16.27 -9.33
N ALA A 93 -5.57 -16.30 -10.44
CA ALA A 93 -5.58 -15.23 -11.43
C ALA A 93 -6.19 -13.93 -10.88
N GLY A 94 -7.36 -14.01 -10.25
CA GLY A 94 -8.06 -12.86 -9.67
C GLY A 94 -7.26 -12.22 -8.52
N LEU A 95 -6.69 -13.05 -7.65
CA LEU A 95 -5.84 -12.59 -6.55
C LEU A 95 -4.55 -11.93 -7.04
N ARG A 96 -3.95 -12.42 -8.12
CA ARG A 96 -2.76 -11.80 -8.73
C ARG A 96 -3.08 -10.40 -9.25
N VAL A 97 -4.14 -10.26 -10.04
CA VAL A 97 -4.58 -8.96 -10.56
C VAL A 97 -4.87 -7.99 -9.41
N TRP A 98 -5.52 -8.46 -8.36
CA TRP A 98 -5.83 -7.65 -7.18
C TRP A 98 -4.57 -7.26 -6.39
N ALA A 99 -3.64 -8.20 -6.16
CA ALA A 99 -2.38 -7.94 -5.46
C ALA A 99 -1.51 -6.90 -6.18
N ASP A 100 -1.39 -7.03 -7.52
CA ASP A 100 -0.67 -6.06 -8.35
C ASP A 100 -1.33 -4.67 -8.27
N ALA A 101 -2.64 -4.60 -8.42
CA ALA A 101 -3.39 -3.35 -8.33
C ALA A 101 -3.25 -2.69 -6.94
N CYS A 102 -3.32 -3.48 -5.86
CA CYS A 102 -3.13 -3.00 -4.49
C CYS A 102 -1.70 -2.51 -4.25
N SER A 103 -0.70 -3.22 -4.77
CA SER A 103 0.71 -2.82 -4.67
C SER A 103 0.92 -1.43 -5.27
N LEU A 104 0.49 -1.22 -6.51
CA LEU A 104 0.63 0.06 -7.22
C LEU A 104 -0.16 1.17 -6.53
N ALA A 105 -1.40 0.90 -6.12
CA ALA A 105 -2.24 1.88 -5.43
C ALA A 105 -1.63 2.30 -4.09
N ALA A 106 -1.10 1.36 -3.29
CA ALA A 106 -0.46 1.67 -2.02
C ALA A 106 0.79 2.55 -2.21
N LEU A 107 1.64 2.26 -3.20
CA LEU A 107 2.79 3.11 -3.52
C LEU A 107 2.36 4.52 -3.94
N ARG A 108 1.30 4.64 -4.75
CA ARG A 108 0.75 5.95 -5.14
C ARG A 108 0.18 6.70 -3.94
N ILE A 109 -0.57 6.05 -3.06
CA ILE A 109 -1.09 6.62 -1.82
C ILE A 109 0.06 7.19 -0.97
N HIS A 110 1.12 6.42 -0.77
CA HIS A 110 2.27 6.86 0.02
C HIS A 110 2.98 8.06 -0.63
N ARG A 111 3.06 8.10 -1.96
CA ARG A 111 3.60 9.26 -2.69
C ARG A 111 2.73 10.51 -2.51
N LEU A 112 1.40 10.38 -2.62
CA LEU A 112 0.45 11.47 -2.41
C LEU A 112 0.49 12.03 -0.98
N LEU A 113 0.86 11.20 -0.02
CA LEU A 113 0.92 11.54 1.41
C LEU A 113 2.32 11.93 1.87
N ASP A 114 3.34 11.87 1.02
CA ASP A 114 4.69 12.26 1.38
C ASP A 114 4.82 13.79 1.44
N PRO A 115 5.15 14.37 2.60
CA PRO A 115 5.33 15.82 2.72
C PRO A 115 6.51 16.36 1.88
N ALA A 116 7.51 15.53 1.60
CA ALA A 116 8.64 15.92 0.75
C ALA A 116 8.26 16.15 -0.73
N GLY A 117 7.05 15.77 -1.15
CA GLY A 117 6.54 16.03 -2.50
C GLY A 117 5.88 17.41 -2.66
N GLU A 118 5.59 18.10 -1.57
CA GLU A 118 4.93 19.43 -1.60
C GLU A 118 5.96 20.58 -1.74
N ASP A 119 7.24 20.35 -1.44
CA ASP A 119 8.31 21.35 -1.49
C ASP A 119 9.11 21.34 -2.81
N ALA A 120 8.73 20.57 -3.83
CA ALA A 120 9.36 20.66 -5.13
C ALA A 120 8.81 21.90 -5.87
N PRO A 121 9.61 23.00 -6.02
CA PRO A 121 9.18 24.13 -6.82
C PRO A 121 8.92 23.63 -8.24
N GLY A 122 7.73 23.94 -8.77
CA GLY A 122 7.38 23.67 -10.16
C GLY A 122 8.44 24.31 -11.06
N GLU A 123 9.22 23.49 -11.75
CA GLU A 123 10.06 23.96 -12.86
C GLU A 123 9.12 24.41 -13.97
N THR A 124 8.72 25.67 -13.90
CA THR A 124 8.30 26.40 -15.10
C THR A 124 9.56 26.56 -15.92
N GLY A 125 9.61 25.83 -17.04
CA GLY A 125 10.67 25.94 -18.00
C GLY A 125 10.74 27.36 -18.53
N ASP A 126 11.88 28.01 -18.30
CA ASP A 126 12.35 29.11 -19.14
C ASP A 126 13.64 28.64 -19.81
N ALA A 127 13.54 28.54 -21.12
CA ALA A 127 14.65 28.24 -22.01
C ALA A 127 15.52 29.50 -22.12
N GLY A 128 16.70 29.50 -21.50
CA GLY A 128 17.72 30.50 -21.65
C GLY A 128 19.08 29.84 -21.93
N GLU A 129 19.46 29.80 -23.23
CA GLU A 129 20.81 29.50 -23.69
C GLU A 129 21.79 30.51 -23.13
N THR A 130 22.89 30.04 -22.52
CA THR A 130 24.21 30.63 -22.74
C THR A 130 25.30 29.67 -22.26
N GLY A 131 26.30 29.43 -23.13
CA GLY A 131 27.40 28.52 -22.94
C GLY A 131 28.43 29.01 -21.92
N GLY A 132 29.21 28.10 -21.38
CA GLY A 132 30.36 28.32 -20.53
C GLY A 132 31.02 27.00 -20.15
N ALA A 133 32.14 26.70 -20.80
CA ALA A 133 33.03 25.60 -20.45
C ALA A 133 33.70 25.86 -19.10
N GLY A 134 33.76 24.83 -18.24
CA GLY A 134 34.46 24.91 -16.96
C GLY A 134 34.52 23.53 -16.29
N ASP A 135 35.73 23.12 -16.05
CA ASP A 135 36.28 21.84 -15.66
C ASP A 135 35.58 21.04 -14.53
N ALA A 136 35.85 19.76 -14.60
CA ALA A 136 35.43 18.67 -13.74
C ALA A 136 35.77 18.86 -12.26
N GLU A 137 34.77 18.67 -11.40
CA GLU A 137 34.94 18.04 -10.09
C GLU A 137 33.79 17.06 -9.86
N GLU A 138 34.13 15.78 -9.77
CA GLU A 138 33.25 14.71 -9.33
C GLU A 138 32.79 14.98 -7.89
N THR A 139 31.73 15.73 -7.76
CA THR A 139 31.02 15.78 -6.49
C THR A 139 29.94 14.70 -6.55
N SER A 140 30.15 13.67 -5.75
CA SER A 140 29.21 12.60 -5.40
C SER A 140 27.77 13.08 -5.51
N GLY A 141 27.13 12.80 -6.67
CA GLY A 141 25.74 13.12 -6.90
C GLY A 141 24.88 12.36 -5.92
N GLY A 142 24.42 13.03 -4.86
CA GLY A 142 23.42 12.54 -3.96
C GLY A 142 22.24 12.03 -4.79
N VAL A 143 21.95 10.74 -4.68
CA VAL A 143 20.73 10.11 -5.19
C VAL A 143 19.58 11.03 -4.76
N ARG A 144 18.95 11.71 -5.71
CA ARG A 144 17.75 12.54 -5.47
C ARG A 144 16.75 11.64 -4.78
N GLY A 145 16.54 11.87 -3.48
CA GLY A 145 15.92 10.96 -2.55
C GLY A 145 14.49 10.65 -2.98
N GLY A 146 14.26 9.40 -3.40
CA GLY A 146 12.90 8.90 -3.57
C GLY A 146 12.14 9.07 -2.26
N SER A 147 10.84 9.36 -2.34
CA SER A 147 9.92 9.51 -1.21
C SER A 147 10.20 8.47 -0.11
N PRO A 148 10.54 8.88 1.11
CA PRO A 148 10.81 7.95 2.22
C PRO A 148 9.62 7.07 2.54
N LEU A 149 8.39 7.59 2.41
CA LEU A 149 7.17 6.83 2.62
C LEU A 149 7.00 5.75 1.55
N VAL A 150 7.27 6.06 0.29
CA VAL A 150 7.22 5.09 -0.83
C VAL A 150 8.28 4.00 -0.63
N ALA A 151 9.50 4.38 -0.28
CA ALA A 151 10.58 3.41 -0.02
C ALA A 151 10.25 2.48 1.16
N ALA A 152 9.65 3.02 2.22
CA ALA A 152 9.20 2.22 3.36
C ALA A 152 8.05 1.28 2.99
N GLU A 153 7.09 1.72 2.18
CA GLU A 153 5.98 0.90 1.69
C GLU A 153 6.50 -0.23 0.81
N LEU A 154 7.39 0.06 -0.14
CA LEU A 154 7.99 -0.96 -1.01
C LEU A 154 8.71 -2.05 -0.20
N ARG A 155 9.48 -1.66 0.83
CA ARG A 155 10.13 -2.63 1.74
C ARG A 155 9.11 -3.49 2.47
N ARG A 156 8.01 -2.93 2.98
CA ARG A 156 6.97 -3.70 3.67
C ARG A 156 6.29 -4.71 2.76
N GLN A 157 5.98 -4.32 1.52
CA GLN A 157 5.40 -5.24 0.53
C GLN A 157 6.34 -6.42 0.25
N THR A 158 7.63 -6.14 0.06
CA THR A 158 8.65 -7.15 -0.16
C THR A 158 8.74 -8.10 1.04
N VAL A 159 8.87 -7.57 2.25
CA VAL A 159 8.99 -8.37 3.49
C VAL A 159 7.76 -9.26 3.72
N VAL A 160 6.55 -8.78 3.46
CA VAL A 160 5.33 -9.60 3.58
C VAL A 160 5.40 -10.82 2.68
N LEU A 161 5.78 -10.64 1.41
CA LEU A 161 5.87 -11.75 0.45
C LEU A 161 7.03 -12.70 0.78
N GLU A 162 8.17 -12.20 1.21
CA GLU A 162 9.31 -13.01 1.64
C GLU A 162 8.96 -13.87 2.85
N LEU A 163 8.30 -13.31 3.86
CA LEU A 163 7.84 -14.05 5.05
C LEU A 163 6.89 -15.19 4.68
N LEU A 164 6.02 -14.98 3.71
CA LEU A 164 5.08 -16.00 3.28
C LEU A 164 5.73 -17.04 2.38
N ALA A 165 6.66 -16.65 1.52
CA ALA A 165 7.43 -17.58 0.69
C ALA A 165 8.31 -18.50 1.55
N GLU A 166 8.91 -17.98 2.62
CA GLU A 166 9.81 -18.74 3.49
C GLU A 166 9.07 -19.60 4.52
N HIS A 167 7.99 -19.09 5.09
CA HIS A 167 7.33 -19.70 6.26
C HIS A 167 5.87 -20.14 6.01
N GLY A 168 5.33 -19.92 4.82
CA GLY A 168 3.94 -20.27 4.49
C GLY A 168 2.94 -19.66 5.49
N THR A 169 2.03 -20.48 6.02
CA THR A 169 1.05 -20.04 7.05
C THR A 169 1.70 -19.54 8.33
N GLY A 170 2.88 -20.05 8.70
CA GLY A 170 3.64 -19.60 9.87
C GLY A 170 4.11 -18.15 9.74
N GLY A 171 4.28 -17.65 8.53
CA GLY A 171 4.66 -16.26 8.24
C GLY A 171 3.55 -15.24 8.42
N LEU A 172 2.26 -15.66 8.39
CA LEU A 172 1.11 -14.75 8.41
C LEU A 172 1.06 -13.83 9.62
N ARG A 173 1.40 -14.33 10.82
CA ARG A 173 1.42 -13.50 12.02
C ARG A 173 2.44 -12.36 11.89
N ARG A 174 3.65 -12.67 11.44
CA ARG A 174 4.70 -11.66 11.21
C ARG A 174 4.33 -10.69 10.09
N ALA A 175 3.74 -11.19 9.00
CA ALA A 175 3.24 -10.36 7.91
C ALA A 175 2.17 -9.36 8.40
N HIS A 176 1.26 -9.80 9.27
CA HIS A 176 0.27 -8.94 9.90
C HIS A 176 0.89 -7.92 10.88
N GLU A 177 1.94 -8.30 11.65
CA GLU A 177 2.68 -7.37 12.51
C GLU A 177 3.35 -6.24 11.69
N VAL A 178 4.04 -6.58 10.58
CA VAL A 178 4.61 -5.60 9.63
C VAL A 178 3.54 -4.68 9.06
N THR A 179 2.37 -5.24 8.75
CA THR A 179 1.23 -4.49 8.21
C THR A 179 0.67 -3.52 9.26
N THR A 180 0.49 -3.96 10.49
CA THR A 180 0.00 -3.14 11.61
C THR A 180 0.93 -1.95 11.87
N GLU A 181 2.25 -2.16 11.82
CA GLU A 181 3.22 -1.07 11.97
C GLU A 181 3.10 -0.06 10.83
N GLY A 182 2.99 -0.52 9.58
CA GLY A 182 2.78 0.35 8.42
C GLY A 182 1.49 1.17 8.54
N ARG A 183 0.38 0.57 9.02
CA ARG A 183 -0.90 1.25 9.27
C ARG A 183 -0.76 2.36 10.31
N ARG A 184 -0.03 2.12 11.41
CA ARG A 184 0.24 3.15 12.44
C ARG A 184 1.01 4.33 11.86
N VAL A 185 2.02 4.09 11.03
CA VAL A 185 2.77 5.15 10.35
C VAL A 185 1.83 5.98 9.46
N LEU A 186 1.02 5.34 8.62
CA LEU A 186 0.10 6.05 7.74
C LEU A 186 -0.95 6.85 8.52
N ARG A 187 -1.49 6.29 9.61
CA ARG A 187 -2.40 7.01 10.50
C ARG A 187 -1.78 8.29 11.06
N ALA A 188 -0.53 8.23 11.50
CA ALA A 188 0.18 9.41 11.99
C ALA A 188 0.35 10.49 10.91
N VAL A 189 0.64 10.09 9.66
CA VAL A 189 0.75 11.00 8.50
C VAL A 189 -0.60 11.66 8.21
N VAL A 190 -1.67 10.87 8.09
CA VAL A 190 -3.04 11.37 7.83
C VAL A 190 -3.48 12.34 8.92
N SER A 191 -3.27 11.99 10.19
CA SER A 191 -3.63 12.83 11.33
C SER A 191 -2.84 14.15 11.35
N ARG A 192 -1.57 14.12 10.95
CA ARG A 192 -0.75 15.35 10.87
C ARG A 192 -1.26 16.27 9.75
N ARG A 193 -1.57 15.74 8.58
CA ARG A 193 -2.12 16.52 7.46
C ARG A 193 -3.49 17.12 7.79
N ALA A 194 -4.35 16.40 8.50
CA ALA A 194 -5.64 16.93 8.94
C ALA A 194 -5.48 18.17 9.84
N ARG A 195 -4.50 18.15 10.76
CA ARG A 195 -4.20 19.30 11.63
C ARG A 195 -3.54 20.47 10.89
N GLY A 196 -2.81 20.25 9.82
CA GLY A 196 -2.16 21.33 9.07
C GLY A 196 -3.09 22.05 8.08
N ARG A 197 -4.33 21.57 7.90
CA ARG A 197 -5.34 22.19 7.04
C ARG A 197 -6.38 23.02 7.79
N GLY A 198 -6.37 23.03 9.10
CA GLY A 198 -7.23 23.83 9.97
C GLY A 198 -6.47 25.04 10.52
#